data_57661c2eafc33f0ecf78110f30813630
#
_entry.id   57661c2eafc33f0ecf78110f30813630
#
_cell.length_a   1.000
_cell.length_b   1.000
_cell.length_c   1.000
_cell.angle_alpha   90.00
_cell.angle_beta   90.00
_cell.angle_gamma   90.00
#
_symmetry.space_group_name_H-M   'P 1'
#
loop_
_entity.id
_entity.type
_entity.pdbx_description
1 polymer ?
#
loop_
_entity_poly.entity_id
_entity_poly.type
_entity_poly.pdbx_seq_one_letter_code
_entity_poly.pdbx_strand_id
1 'polypeptide(L)'
;ALVRFRSAPGSAKDISIVFFTMAAGLACGLGYVTFAAVFVAVMLIVLIGATAIGFGDRNTGKKQLKITIPENLNYSSVFDDLFDKYTSEYNMSRVKTTNMGTMYELTYEVRLKDESQEKDFIDQLRIRNGNLNITMALMQDNASAMLN
;
A
#
# COMPACT_ATOMS: atom_id res chain seq x y z
N ALA A 1 -8.01 17.58 -30.65
CA ALA A 1 -7.45 17.66 -29.29
C ALA A 1 -8.11 16.56 -28.46
N LEU A 2 -7.46 15.41 -28.32
CA LEU A 2 -7.92 14.32 -27.46
C LEU A 2 -7.51 14.67 -26.03
N VAL A 3 -8.43 15.16 -25.25
CA VAL A 3 -8.26 15.29 -23.80
C VAL A 3 -8.20 13.87 -23.23
N ARG A 4 -6.99 13.38 -23.01
CA ARG A 4 -6.72 12.12 -22.34
C ARG A 4 -6.99 12.37 -20.86
N PHE A 5 -8.17 11.99 -20.38
CA PHE A 5 -8.44 11.92 -18.95
C PHE A 5 -7.53 10.86 -18.33
N ARG A 6 -6.41 11.32 -17.82
CA ARG A 6 -5.51 10.54 -16.98
C ARG A 6 -6.00 10.67 -15.54
N SER A 7 -7.24 10.24 -15.30
CA SER A 7 -7.72 10.10 -13.94
C SER A 7 -7.06 8.84 -13.37
N ALA A 8 -6.16 9.04 -12.41
CA ALA A 8 -5.76 7.93 -11.55
C ALA A 8 -7.05 7.31 -11.00
N PRO A 9 -7.23 5.98 -11.07
CA PRO A 9 -8.39 5.36 -10.47
C PRO A 9 -8.42 5.74 -8.99
N GLY A 10 -9.48 6.42 -8.56
CA GLY A 10 -9.68 6.80 -7.17
C GLY A 10 -9.70 5.54 -6.29
N SER A 11 -9.47 5.70 -5.01
CA SER A 11 -9.55 4.57 -4.09
C SER A 11 -10.93 3.92 -4.19
N ALA A 12 -11.04 2.63 -3.89
CA ALA A 12 -12.33 1.93 -3.88
C ALA A 12 -13.36 2.64 -2.97
N LYS A 13 -12.90 3.32 -1.92
CA LYS A 13 -13.71 4.17 -1.05
C LYS A 13 -14.30 5.36 -1.80
N ASP A 14 -13.49 6.09 -2.59
CA ASP A 14 -13.93 7.26 -3.34
C ASP A 14 -14.98 6.90 -4.39
N ILE A 15 -14.76 5.80 -5.10
CA ILE A 15 -15.69 5.27 -6.10
C ILE A 15 -17.03 4.92 -5.43
N SER A 16 -16.99 4.26 -4.28
CA SER A 16 -18.20 3.90 -3.52
C SER A 16 -18.98 5.13 -3.07
N ILE A 17 -18.29 6.16 -2.56
CA ILE A 17 -18.93 7.42 -2.13
C ILE A 17 -19.62 8.11 -3.31
N VAL A 18 -18.99 8.15 -4.48
CA VAL A 18 -19.60 8.73 -5.70
C VAL A 18 -20.87 7.98 -6.09
N PHE A 19 -20.88 6.64 -6.08
CA PHE A 19 -22.08 5.87 -6.38
C PHE A 19 -23.19 6.11 -5.37
N PHE A 20 -22.87 6.19 -4.08
CA PHE A 20 -23.86 6.47 -3.03
C PHE A 20 -24.48 7.87 -3.15
N THR A 21 -23.68 8.89 -3.42
CA THR A 21 -24.19 10.26 -3.63
C THR A 21 -25.07 10.33 -4.86
N MET A 22 -24.73 9.62 -5.92
CA MET A 22 -25.51 9.53 -7.15
C MET A 22 -26.86 8.86 -6.91
N ALA A 23 -26.88 7.74 -6.18
CA ALA A 23 -28.12 7.03 -5.82
C ALA A 23 -29.04 7.88 -4.93
N ALA A 24 -28.48 8.59 -3.94
CA ALA A 24 -29.23 9.50 -3.08
C ALA A 24 -29.84 10.66 -3.87
N GLY A 25 -29.07 11.26 -4.79
CA GLY A 25 -29.54 12.33 -5.66
C GLY A 25 -30.69 11.89 -6.57
N LEU A 26 -30.60 10.68 -7.13
CA LEU A 26 -31.64 10.10 -7.97
C LEU A 26 -32.94 9.87 -7.18
N ALA A 27 -32.83 9.33 -5.97
CA ALA A 27 -33.98 9.11 -5.10
C ALA A 27 -34.69 10.41 -4.72
N CYS A 28 -33.94 11.48 -4.44
CA CYS A 28 -34.48 12.81 -4.20
C CYS A 28 -35.20 13.36 -5.46
N GLY A 29 -34.59 13.19 -6.63
CA GLY A 29 -35.16 13.67 -7.90
C GLY A 29 -36.48 12.97 -8.29
N LEU A 30 -36.69 11.75 -7.85
CA LEU A 30 -37.95 11.00 -8.05
C LEU A 30 -39.03 11.35 -7.01
N GLY A 31 -38.78 12.28 -6.10
CA GLY A 31 -39.72 12.71 -5.06
C GLY A 31 -39.75 11.85 -3.80
N TYR A 32 -38.90 10.82 -3.72
CA TYR A 32 -38.82 9.94 -2.54
C TYR A 32 -37.86 10.49 -1.47
N VAL A 33 -38.07 11.76 -1.06
CA VAL A 33 -37.16 12.46 -0.15
C VAL A 33 -37.01 11.76 1.20
N THR A 34 -38.11 11.19 1.75
CA THR A 34 -38.11 10.48 3.02
C THR A 34 -37.25 9.20 2.95
N PHE A 35 -37.37 8.44 1.87
CA PHE A 35 -36.56 7.24 1.64
C PHE A 35 -35.09 7.59 1.41
N ALA A 36 -34.80 8.67 0.69
CA ALA A 36 -33.44 9.16 0.50
C ALA A 36 -32.79 9.56 1.83
N ALA A 37 -33.53 10.26 2.71
CA ALA A 37 -33.03 10.64 4.04
C ALA A 37 -32.69 9.42 4.91
N VAL A 38 -33.56 8.42 4.96
CA VAL A 38 -33.31 7.16 5.69
C VAL A 38 -32.10 6.41 5.09
N PHE A 39 -32.01 6.34 3.77
CA PHE A 39 -30.89 5.69 3.08
C PHE A 39 -29.55 6.36 3.41
N VAL A 40 -29.49 7.68 3.37
CA VAL A 40 -28.27 8.44 3.73
C VAL A 40 -27.91 8.22 5.19
N ALA A 41 -28.89 8.23 6.11
CA ALA A 41 -28.64 7.99 7.53
C ALA A 41 -28.05 6.58 7.77
N VAL A 42 -28.60 5.55 7.17
CA VAL A 42 -28.08 4.18 7.26
C VAL A 42 -26.67 4.09 6.70
N MET A 43 -26.42 4.71 5.54
CA MET A 43 -25.10 4.71 4.92
C MET A 43 -24.04 5.44 5.76
N LEU A 44 -24.39 6.55 6.40
CA LEU A 44 -23.50 7.24 7.32
C LEU A 44 -23.11 6.35 8.51
N ILE A 45 -24.08 5.65 9.09
CA ILE A 45 -23.82 4.70 10.20
C ILE A 45 -22.86 3.60 9.76
N VAL A 46 -23.08 3.02 8.57
CA VAL A 46 -22.21 1.97 8.01
C VAL A 46 -20.79 2.50 7.74
N LEU A 47 -20.66 3.71 7.16
CA LEU A 47 -19.35 4.31 6.88
C LEU A 47 -18.59 4.64 8.16
N ILE A 48 -19.27 5.20 9.16
CA ILE A 48 -18.66 5.50 10.47
C ILE A 48 -18.26 4.20 11.16
N GLY A 49 -19.11 3.18 11.16
CA GLY A 49 -18.81 1.87 11.71
C GLY A 49 -17.63 1.18 11.01
N ALA A 50 -17.58 1.22 9.70
CA ALA A 50 -16.48 0.66 8.92
C ALA A 50 -15.14 1.37 9.18
N THR A 51 -15.16 2.71 9.31
CA THR A 51 -13.97 3.48 9.68
C THR A 51 -13.54 3.25 11.12
N ALA A 52 -14.47 3.09 12.06
CA ALA A 52 -14.16 2.80 13.46
C ALA A 52 -13.52 1.43 13.66
N ILE A 53 -13.87 0.44 12.82
CA ILE A 53 -13.29 -0.92 12.82
C ILE A 53 -11.94 -0.94 12.05
N GLY A 54 -11.51 0.19 11.45
CA GLY A 54 -10.31 0.23 10.60
C GLY A 54 -10.48 -0.55 9.28
N PHE A 55 -11.70 -0.76 8.84
CA PHE A 55 -11.99 -1.46 7.59
C PHE A 55 -11.50 -0.63 6.41
N GLY A 56 -10.37 -1.05 5.84
CA GLY A 56 -9.73 -0.35 4.71
C GLY A 56 -8.41 0.35 5.04
N ASP A 57 -7.97 0.39 6.29
CA ASP A 57 -6.68 0.94 6.71
C ASP A 57 -5.55 -0.10 6.67
N ARG A 58 -5.71 -1.16 5.86
CA ARG A 58 -4.75 -2.26 5.77
C ARG A 58 -3.34 -1.84 5.33
N ASN A 59 -3.18 -0.67 4.74
CA ASN A 59 -1.90 -0.22 4.19
C ASN A 59 -1.29 0.99 4.93
N THR A 60 -1.95 1.53 5.97
CA THR A 60 -1.40 2.64 6.72
C THR A 60 -0.15 2.16 7.48
N GLY A 61 1.01 2.68 7.08
CA GLY A 61 2.31 2.31 7.66
C GLY A 61 3.02 1.12 7.01
N LYS A 62 2.48 0.48 5.96
CA LYS A 62 3.25 -0.47 5.17
C LYS A 62 4.19 0.28 4.23
N LYS A 63 5.45 -0.14 4.23
CA LYS A 63 6.50 0.39 3.35
C LYS A 63 6.96 -0.71 2.40
N GLN A 64 7.23 -0.32 1.17
CA GLN A 64 7.88 -1.18 0.21
C GLN A 64 9.40 -1.03 0.36
N LEU A 65 10.07 -2.11 0.69
CA LEU A 65 11.51 -2.19 0.83
C LEU A 65 12.08 -2.98 -0.34
N LYS A 66 12.95 -2.37 -1.12
CA LYS A 66 13.71 -3.02 -2.19
C LYS A 66 15.15 -3.14 -1.78
N ILE A 67 15.69 -4.34 -1.78
CA ILE A 67 17.08 -4.65 -1.42
C ILE A 67 17.75 -5.30 -2.62
N THR A 68 18.84 -4.71 -3.09
CA THR A 68 19.70 -5.35 -4.10
C THR A 68 20.76 -6.18 -3.38
N ILE A 69 20.94 -7.42 -3.82
CA ILE A 69 21.94 -8.36 -3.29
C ILE A 69 22.74 -9.00 -4.43
N PRO A 70 23.99 -9.41 -4.20
CA PRO A 70 24.78 -10.14 -5.18
C PRO A 70 24.26 -11.61 -5.29
N GLU A 71 24.48 -12.24 -6.43
CA GLU A 71 24.02 -13.61 -6.72
C GLU A 71 24.54 -14.66 -5.73
N ASN A 72 25.74 -14.47 -5.21
CA ASN A 72 26.39 -15.40 -4.27
C ASN A 72 25.83 -15.34 -2.85
N LEU A 73 24.92 -14.40 -2.55
CA LEU A 73 24.31 -14.26 -1.24
C LEU A 73 22.99 -15.05 -1.17
N ASN A 74 22.90 -15.97 -0.23
CA ASN A 74 21.63 -16.69 0.01
C ASN A 74 20.63 -15.77 0.73
N TYR A 75 19.62 -15.32 -0.01
CA TYR A 75 18.63 -14.36 0.48
C TYR A 75 17.57 -14.94 1.42
N SER A 76 17.50 -16.27 1.57
CA SER A 76 16.40 -16.93 2.28
C SER A 76 16.42 -16.71 3.80
N SER A 77 17.55 -16.33 4.40
CA SER A 77 17.67 -16.20 5.85
C SER A 77 18.57 -15.05 6.33
N VAL A 78 19.25 -14.36 5.41
CA VAL A 78 20.25 -13.33 5.75
C VAL A 78 19.64 -12.13 6.50
N PHE A 79 18.36 -11.86 6.28
CA PHE A 79 17.69 -10.69 6.83
C PHE A 79 16.63 -10.99 7.88
N ASP A 80 16.31 -12.28 8.14
CA ASP A 80 15.19 -12.66 9.01
C ASP A 80 15.31 -12.08 10.42
N ASP A 81 16.48 -12.15 11.03
CA ASP A 81 16.74 -11.61 12.36
C ASP A 81 16.59 -10.07 12.42
N LEU A 82 16.93 -9.36 11.33
CA LEU A 82 16.71 -7.93 11.24
C LEU A 82 15.23 -7.60 11.07
N PHE A 83 14.52 -8.38 10.25
CA PHE A 83 13.09 -8.21 10.11
C PHE A 83 12.38 -8.48 11.43
N ASP A 84 12.70 -9.55 12.14
CA ASP A 84 12.11 -9.87 13.45
C ASP A 84 12.37 -8.77 14.49
N LYS A 85 13.53 -8.13 14.43
CA LYS A 85 13.91 -7.06 15.36
C LYS A 85 13.16 -5.76 15.07
N TYR A 86 13.16 -5.29 13.81
CA TYR A 86 12.71 -3.94 13.44
C TYR A 86 11.29 -3.88 12.88
N THR A 87 10.73 -5.02 12.41
CA THR A 87 9.41 -5.03 11.77
C THR A 87 8.40 -5.82 12.59
N SER A 88 7.14 -5.40 12.55
CA SER A 88 6.01 -6.14 13.14
C SER A 88 5.42 -7.13 12.15
N GLU A 89 5.56 -6.86 10.86
CA GLU A 89 5.07 -7.71 9.77
C GLU A 89 5.99 -7.51 8.57
N TYR A 90 6.41 -8.60 7.94
CA TYR A 90 7.14 -8.55 6.67
C TYR A 90 6.68 -9.67 5.74
N ASN A 91 6.65 -9.37 4.47
CA ASN A 91 6.31 -10.34 3.43
C ASN A 91 7.14 -10.07 2.18
N MET A 92 7.76 -11.10 1.62
CA MET A 92 8.49 -10.99 0.35
C MET A 92 7.49 -11.04 -0.80
N SER A 93 7.30 -9.92 -1.49
CA SER A 93 6.31 -9.80 -2.57
C SER A 93 6.88 -10.10 -3.96
N ARG A 94 8.19 -9.89 -4.17
CA ARG A 94 8.82 -10.10 -5.47
C ARG A 94 10.31 -10.35 -5.35
N VAL A 95 10.82 -11.24 -6.21
CA VAL A 95 12.25 -11.41 -6.50
C VAL A 95 12.46 -11.15 -7.99
N LYS A 96 13.38 -10.28 -8.34
CA LYS A 96 13.72 -9.94 -9.72
C LYS A 96 15.23 -10.02 -9.90
N THR A 97 15.67 -10.67 -10.98
CA THR A 97 17.07 -10.59 -11.40
C THR A 97 17.34 -9.27 -12.10
N THR A 98 18.44 -8.65 -11.79
CA THR A 98 18.86 -7.37 -12.37
C THR A 98 20.33 -7.43 -12.77
N ASN A 99 20.82 -6.40 -13.45
CA ASN A 99 22.21 -6.28 -13.88
C ASN A 99 22.69 -7.53 -14.66
N MET A 100 21.94 -7.91 -15.73
CA MET A 100 22.23 -9.08 -16.56
C MET A 100 22.31 -10.42 -15.81
N GLY A 101 21.59 -10.54 -14.67
CA GLY A 101 21.51 -11.77 -13.90
C GLY A 101 22.51 -11.89 -12.76
N THR A 102 23.44 -10.94 -12.59
CA THR A 102 24.47 -10.98 -11.54
C THR A 102 24.00 -10.47 -10.18
N MET A 103 22.80 -9.92 -10.10
CA MET A 103 22.21 -9.37 -8.88
C MET A 103 20.73 -9.74 -8.78
N TYR A 104 20.24 -9.85 -7.54
CA TYR A 104 18.82 -9.99 -7.23
C TYR A 104 18.30 -8.71 -6.59
N GLU A 105 17.14 -8.24 -7.04
CA GLU A 105 16.35 -7.21 -6.38
C GLU A 105 15.19 -7.88 -5.65
N LEU A 106 15.24 -7.86 -4.33
CA LEU A 106 14.21 -8.38 -3.46
C LEU A 106 13.26 -7.26 -3.08
N THR A 107 11.97 -7.47 -3.23
CA THR A 107 10.94 -6.52 -2.82
C THR A 107 10.16 -7.10 -1.65
N TYR A 108 10.24 -6.44 -0.52
CA TYR A 108 9.50 -6.77 0.70
C TYR A 108 8.43 -5.72 0.98
N GLU A 109 7.33 -6.17 1.52
CA GLU A 109 6.34 -5.33 2.18
C GLU A 109 6.59 -5.43 3.68
N VAL A 110 6.95 -4.31 4.30
CA VAL A 110 7.34 -4.27 5.70
C VAL A 110 6.51 -3.25 6.47
N ARG A 111 6.21 -3.56 7.73
CA ARG A 111 5.67 -2.60 8.68
C ARG A 111 6.67 -2.46 9.83
N LEU A 112 7.24 -1.28 9.99
CA LEU A 112 8.16 -1.01 11.09
C LEU A 112 7.43 -1.03 12.43
N LYS A 113 8.08 -1.52 13.48
CA LYS A 113 7.60 -1.40 14.86
C LYS A 113 7.69 0.03 15.35
N ASP A 114 8.75 0.73 14.95
CA ASP A 114 9.05 2.11 15.30
C ASP A 114 9.64 2.83 14.09
N GLU A 115 8.97 3.89 13.61
CA GLU A 115 9.43 4.66 12.46
C GLU A 115 10.72 5.44 12.74
N SER A 116 11.02 5.75 14.00
CA SER A 116 12.25 6.43 14.38
C SER A 116 13.50 5.59 14.13
N GLN A 117 13.37 4.27 14.07
CA GLN A 117 14.45 3.31 13.85
C GLN A 117 14.67 2.96 12.36
N GLU A 118 13.96 3.62 11.45
CA GLU A 118 14.07 3.34 10.01
C GLU A 118 15.50 3.46 9.49
N LYS A 119 16.22 4.50 9.92
CA LYS A 119 17.61 4.72 9.51
C LYS A 119 18.52 3.60 9.98
N ASP A 120 18.41 3.22 11.25
CA ASP A 120 19.24 2.14 11.82
C ASP A 120 18.94 0.80 11.13
N PHE A 121 17.69 0.55 10.81
CA PHE A 121 17.27 -0.64 10.07
C PHE A 121 17.92 -0.68 8.67
N ILE A 122 17.86 0.43 7.92
CA ILE A 122 18.50 0.52 6.59
C ILE A 122 20.02 0.34 6.70
N ASP A 123 20.66 0.93 7.69
CA ASP A 123 22.11 0.83 7.89
C ASP A 123 22.53 -0.61 8.20
N GLN A 124 21.77 -1.34 9.01
CA GLN A 124 22.03 -2.76 9.30
C GLN A 124 21.83 -3.64 8.05
N LEU A 125 20.81 -3.35 7.24
CA LEU A 125 20.60 -4.05 5.98
C LEU A 125 21.76 -3.80 5.00
N ARG A 126 22.30 -2.57 4.96
CA ARG A 126 23.44 -2.21 4.09
C ARG A 126 24.74 -2.95 4.43
N ILE A 127 24.96 -3.23 5.70
CA ILE A 127 26.11 -4.03 6.13
C ILE A 127 26.05 -5.44 5.55
N ARG A 128 24.85 -6.01 5.46
CA ARG A 128 24.65 -7.39 5.01
C ARG A 128 24.49 -7.56 3.51
N ASN A 129 24.00 -6.55 2.80
CA ASN A 129 23.81 -6.64 1.36
C ASN A 129 25.06 -6.28 0.55
N GLY A 130 26.21 -6.05 1.21
CA GLY A 130 27.44 -5.64 0.53
C GLY A 130 27.43 -4.16 0.12
N ASN A 131 26.72 -3.31 0.84
CA ASN A 131 26.60 -1.86 0.58
C ASN A 131 25.97 -1.54 -0.79
N LEU A 132 25.14 -2.43 -1.32
CA LEU A 132 24.40 -2.23 -2.55
C LEU A 132 23.13 -1.37 -2.30
N ASN A 133 22.42 -1.07 -3.38
CA ASN A 133 21.28 -0.17 -3.33
C ASN A 133 20.12 -0.72 -2.50
N ILE A 134 19.59 0.12 -1.60
CA ILE A 134 18.37 -0.14 -0.84
C ILE A 134 17.44 1.03 -1.07
N THR A 135 16.18 0.76 -1.34
CA THR A 135 15.12 1.76 -1.48
C THR A 135 13.97 1.40 -0.56
N MET A 136 13.58 2.34 0.29
CA MET A 136 12.37 2.22 1.10
C MET A 136 11.40 3.34 0.71
N ALA A 137 10.17 2.99 0.41
CA ALA A 137 9.11 3.92 0.02
C ALA A 137 7.81 3.53 0.72
N LEU A 138 6.98 4.53 1.01
CA LEU A 138 5.60 4.26 1.44
C LEU A 138 4.89 3.48 0.33
N MET A 139 4.13 2.47 0.73
CA MET A 139 3.31 1.71 -0.20
C MET A 139 2.18 2.62 -0.69
N GLN A 140 2.36 3.21 -1.87
CA GLN A 140 1.25 3.84 -2.57
C GLN A 140 0.35 2.73 -3.10
N ASP A 141 -0.95 2.87 -2.92
CA ASP A 141 -1.93 1.96 -3.51
C ASP A 141 -1.57 1.71 -4.98
N ASN A 142 -1.34 0.45 -5.33
CA ASN A 142 -0.77 -0.02 -6.60
C ASN A 142 -1.58 0.30 -7.87
N ALA A 143 -2.53 1.22 -7.81
CA ALA A 143 -3.22 1.73 -8.98
C ALA A 143 -2.29 2.49 -9.95
N SER A 144 -1.16 3.02 -9.45
CA SER A 144 -0.23 3.82 -10.27
C SER A 144 0.96 3.03 -10.84
N ALA A 145 1.21 1.80 -10.37
CA ALA A 145 2.39 1.02 -10.76
C ALA A 145 2.17 0.11 -11.97
N MET A 146 0.94 -0.04 -12.47
CA MET A 146 0.63 -0.89 -13.63
C MET A 146 0.71 -0.16 -14.99
N LEU A 147 1.17 1.09 -15.01
CA LEU A 147 1.19 1.94 -16.21
C LEU A 147 2.60 2.39 -16.67
N ASN A 148 3.66 1.71 -16.23
CA ASN A 148 5.01 1.87 -16.80
C ASN A 148 5.55 0.56 -17.31
#